data_ba517859f5cf883bf09356cd56be0365
#
_entry.id   ba517859f5cf883bf09356cd56be0365
#
_cell.length_a   1.000
_cell.length_b   1.000
_cell.length_c   1.000
_cell.angle_alpha   90.00
_cell.angle_beta   90.00
_cell.angle_gamma   90.00
#
_symmetry.space_group_name_H-M   'P 1'
#
loop_
_entity.id
_entity.type
_entity.pdbx_description
1 polymer ?
#
loop_
_entity_poly.entity_id
_entity_poly.type
_entity_poly.pdbx_seq_one_letter_code
_entity_poly.pdbx_strand_id
1 'polypeptide(L)'
;KGNLYAVSILSGNRNFEGRINPDVKASYLASPPLVVAYALAGSMNIDLYKEPLGQDKEGKDVFLKDIWPTNKEIEELILTSINADMFVKRYSNISEGPKEWRAIKTNDSNIYNWDDTSTYVKKPPFFENMTDQPEGFKKINDARPLLILGDTVTTDHISPAGSIQKNSPTGDYFMEHQVQQKDFNSYGARRGNHEVMKRGAFGNIRIRNEIVPETEGGFTKIYP
;
A
#
# COMPACT_ATOMS: atom_id res chain seq x y z
N LYS A 1 17.40 0.00 -13.72
CA LYS A 1 18.34 -1.01 -13.24
C LYS A 1 19.76 -0.46 -13.04
N GLY A 2 19.94 0.84 -12.92
CA GLY A 2 21.11 1.48 -12.34
C GLY A 2 20.83 1.78 -10.86
N ASN A 3 21.84 2.04 -10.06
CA ASN A 3 21.70 2.42 -8.67
C ASN A 3 21.19 3.87 -8.56
N LEU A 4 20.00 4.13 -9.09
CA LEU A 4 19.37 5.45 -9.08
C LEU A 4 18.81 5.74 -7.68
N TYR A 5 18.95 6.99 -7.25
CA TYR A 5 18.29 7.50 -6.06
C TYR A 5 16.98 8.16 -6.47
N ALA A 6 15.93 7.34 -6.62
CA ALA A 6 14.59 7.82 -6.93
C ALA A 6 13.78 8.03 -5.66
N VAL A 7 12.95 9.07 -5.67
CA VAL A 7 12.06 9.42 -4.56
C VAL A 7 10.63 9.58 -5.04
N SER A 8 9.67 9.42 -4.14
CA SER A 8 8.27 9.78 -4.40
C SER A 8 7.85 10.98 -3.56
N ILE A 9 6.98 11.82 -4.12
CA ILE A 9 6.40 12.97 -3.44
C ILE A 9 4.89 12.86 -3.56
N LEU A 10 4.20 12.91 -2.43
CA LEU A 10 2.78 12.61 -2.33
C LEU A 10 2.06 13.66 -1.50
N SER A 11 0.79 13.90 -1.83
CA SER A 11 -0.09 14.78 -1.05
C SER A 11 -0.98 14.02 -0.06
N GLY A 12 -0.78 12.72 0.12
CA GLY A 12 -1.50 11.89 1.09
C GLY A 12 -0.58 10.82 1.66
N ASN A 13 -0.73 10.50 2.95
CA ASN A 13 0.17 9.60 3.67
C ASN A 13 -0.39 8.19 3.92
N ARG A 14 -1.49 7.83 3.28
CA ARG A 14 -2.20 6.57 3.59
C ARG A 14 -1.36 5.31 3.40
N ASN A 15 -0.36 5.37 2.54
CA ASN A 15 0.41 4.22 2.09
C ASN A 15 1.93 4.47 2.15
N PHE A 16 2.42 5.19 3.14
CA PHE A 16 3.86 5.32 3.42
C PHE A 16 4.46 3.96 3.83
N GLU A 17 5.74 3.90 4.05
CA GLU A 17 6.45 2.72 4.54
C GLU A 17 6.44 1.52 3.57
N GLY A 18 6.96 1.74 2.36
CA GLY A 18 7.13 0.67 1.36
C GLY A 18 5.86 0.28 0.58
N ARG A 19 4.71 0.87 0.91
CA ARG A 19 3.46 0.61 0.18
C ARG A 19 3.31 1.41 -1.11
N ILE A 20 4.07 2.51 -1.26
CA ILE A 20 3.99 3.37 -2.44
C ILE A 20 4.66 2.68 -3.62
N ASN A 21 5.97 2.43 -3.49
CA ASN A 21 6.76 1.71 -4.48
C ASN A 21 8.03 1.18 -3.80
N PRO A 22 8.35 -0.12 -3.90
CA PRO A 22 9.55 -0.69 -3.30
C PRO A 22 10.86 -0.21 -3.94
N ASP A 23 10.81 0.34 -5.15
CA ASP A 23 12.00 0.80 -5.88
C ASP A 23 12.45 2.22 -5.50
N VAL A 24 11.62 3.01 -4.80
CA VAL A 24 12.00 4.35 -4.34
C VAL A 24 12.78 4.29 -3.04
N LYS A 25 13.79 5.15 -2.91
CA LYS A 25 14.68 5.21 -1.74
C LYS A 25 14.12 6.05 -0.59
N ALA A 26 13.24 7.00 -0.91
CA ALA A 26 12.58 7.85 0.08
C ALA A 26 11.21 8.30 -0.42
N SER A 27 10.33 8.62 0.52
CA SER A 27 9.00 9.16 0.24
C SER A 27 8.77 10.44 1.04
N TYR A 28 8.26 11.46 0.39
CA TYR A 28 8.02 12.77 0.98
C TYR A 28 6.54 13.13 0.93
N LEU A 29 6.04 13.74 1.99
CA LEU A 29 4.69 14.27 2.07
C LEU A 29 4.74 15.79 1.84
N ALA A 30 3.98 16.26 0.87
CA ALA A 30 3.89 17.66 0.52
C ALA A 30 2.44 18.05 0.20
N SER A 31 2.14 19.36 0.17
CA SER A 31 0.84 19.82 -0.30
C SER A 31 0.65 19.52 -1.79
N PRO A 32 -0.59 19.39 -2.30
CA PRO A 32 -0.82 19.15 -3.73
C PRO A 32 -0.09 20.13 -4.66
N PRO A 33 -0.06 21.45 -4.39
CA PRO A 33 0.70 22.39 -5.24
C PRO A 33 2.20 22.12 -5.23
N LEU A 34 2.78 21.76 -4.10
CA LEU A 34 4.20 21.41 -4.01
C LEU A 34 4.54 20.12 -4.73
N VAL A 35 3.64 19.13 -4.74
CA VAL A 35 3.83 17.92 -5.57
C VAL A 35 3.96 18.29 -7.03
N VAL A 36 3.13 19.23 -7.51
CA VAL A 36 3.23 19.74 -8.91
C VAL A 36 4.54 20.47 -9.13
N ALA A 37 4.95 21.33 -8.20
CA ALA A 37 6.20 22.10 -8.31
C ALA A 37 7.42 21.17 -8.41
N TYR A 38 7.53 20.16 -7.56
CA TYR A 38 8.61 19.16 -7.62
C TYR A 38 8.55 18.28 -8.88
N ALA A 39 7.36 18.00 -9.39
CA ALA A 39 7.21 17.28 -10.65
C ALA A 39 7.72 18.09 -11.84
N LEU A 40 7.51 19.40 -11.83
CA LEU A 40 8.05 20.31 -12.84
C LEU A 40 9.57 20.46 -12.73
N ALA A 41 10.09 20.58 -11.51
CA ALA A 41 11.52 20.67 -11.25
C ALA A 41 12.28 19.36 -11.58
N GLY A 42 11.61 18.22 -11.50
CA GLY A 42 12.20 16.90 -11.77
C GLY A 42 13.22 16.44 -10.73
N SER A 43 13.42 17.17 -9.64
CA SER A 43 14.37 16.89 -8.59
C SER A 43 13.89 17.38 -7.22
N MET A 44 14.23 16.62 -6.17
CA MET A 44 14.08 17.09 -4.78
C MET A 44 15.27 17.92 -4.29
N ASN A 45 16.40 17.84 -4.98
CA ASN A 45 17.60 18.58 -4.63
C ASN A 45 17.57 19.96 -5.31
N ILE A 46 16.58 20.77 -4.94
CA ILE A 46 16.33 22.12 -5.46
C ILE A 46 15.84 23.03 -4.34
N ASP A 47 16.35 24.26 -4.29
CA ASP A 47 15.78 25.33 -3.47
C ASP A 47 14.65 26.02 -4.26
N LEU A 48 13.40 25.63 -3.99
CA LEU A 48 12.22 26.15 -4.69
C LEU A 48 12.05 27.69 -4.59
N TYR A 49 12.73 28.34 -3.64
CA TYR A 49 12.66 29.79 -3.48
C TYR A 49 13.71 30.55 -4.30
N LYS A 50 14.83 29.90 -4.62
CA LYS A 50 15.98 30.56 -5.24
C LYS A 50 16.30 30.06 -6.66
N GLU A 51 15.97 28.78 -6.91
CA GLU A 51 16.31 28.12 -8.16
C GLU A 51 15.10 28.02 -9.08
N PRO A 52 15.28 28.11 -10.40
CA PRO A 52 14.19 27.96 -11.35
C PRO A 52 13.71 26.51 -11.39
N LEU A 53 12.40 26.33 -11.53
CA LEU A 53 11.78 25.01 -11.75
C LEU A 53 12.08 24.45 -13.14
N GLY A 54 12.40 25.30 -14.09
CA GLY A 54 12.68 25.00 -15.48
C GLY A 54 12.66 26.23 -16.33
N GLN A 55 12.59 26.05 -17.63
CA GLN A 55 12.53 27.16 -18.61
C GLN A 55 11.24 27.08 -19.42
N ASP A 56 10.73 28.25 -19.82
CA ASP A 56 9.61 28.35 -20.74
C ASP A 56 10.03 28.04 -22.20
N LYS A 57 9.09 28.16 -23.13
CA LYS A 57 9.33 27.88 -24.56
C LYS A 57 10.35 28.85 -25.20
N GLU A 58 10.59 29.97 -24.56
CA GLU A 58 11.50 31.03 -25.03
C GLU A 58 12.87 30.92 -24.36
N GLY A 59 13.04 29.93 -23.46
CA GLY A 59 14.30 29.71 -22.72
C GLY A 59 14.46 30.60 -21.49
N LYS A 60 13.41 31.27 -21.03
CA LYS A 60 13.42 32.11 -19.84
C LYS A 60 13.17 31.27 -18.61
N ASP A 61 13.93 31.50 -17.55
CA ASP A 61 13.80 30.82 -16.27
C ASP A 61 12.43 31.07 -15.62
N VAL A 62 11.78 30.00 -15.18
CA VAL A 62 10.48 30.01 -14.49
C VAL A 62 10.67 29.57 -13.04
N PHE A 63 10.32 30.45 -12.11
CA PHE A 63 10.43 30.21 -10.66
C PHE A 63 9.08 29.82 -10.06
N LEU A 64 9.11 29.24 -8.85
CA LEU A 64 7.88 28.87 -8.11
C LEU A 64 6.91 30.06 -8.01
N LYS A 65 7.39 31.26 -7.73
CA LYS A 65 6.58 32.49 -7.61
C LYS A 65 5.81 32.83 -8.88
N ASP A 66 6.29 32.42 -10.05
CA ASP A 66 5.69 32.75 -11.35
C ASP A 66 4.48 31.82 -11.64
N ILE A 67 4.41 30.68 -11.01
CA ILE A 67 3.32 29.70 -11.18
C ILE A 67 2.45 29.52 -9.93
N TRP A 68 2.85 30.09 -8.79
CA TRP A 68 2.09 29.96 -7.55
C TRP A 68 0.87 30.86 -7.56
N PRO A 69 -0.35 30.31 -7.40
CA PRO A 69 -1.56 31.12 -7.44
C PRO A 69 -1.64 32.06 -6.22
N THR A 70 -2.17 33.24 -6.42
CA THR A 70 -2.48 34.18 -5.34
C THR A 70 -3.69 33.69 -4.54
N ASN A 71 -3.81 34.10 -3.28
CA ASN A 71 -4.97 33.77 -2.45
C ASN A 71 -6.28 34.25 -3.09
N LYS A 72 -6.25 35.41 -3.79
CA LYS A 72 -7.40 35.96 -4.50
C LYS A 72 -7.86 35.04 -5.65
N GLU A 73 -6.93 34.57 -6.47
CA GLU A 73 -7.24 33.62 -7.56
C GLU A 73 -7.82 32.32 -7.01
N ILE A 74 -7.27 31.80 -5.89
CA ILE A 74 -7.79 30.60 -5.24
C ILE A 74 -9.23 30.85 -4.75
N GLU A 75 -9.49 31.96 -4.07
CA GLU A 75 -10.80 32.32 -3.54
C GLU A 75 -11.85 32.48 -4.66
N GLU A 76 -11.51 33.22 -5.73
CA GLU A 76 -12.38 33.38 -6.89
C GLU A 76 -12.70 32.05 -7.56
N LEU A 77 -11.70 31.17 -7.69
CA LEU A 77 -11.91 29.84 -8.26
C LEU A 77 -12.82 28.96 -7.39
N ILE A 78 -12.64 29.00 -6.08
CA ILE A 78 -13.50 28.27 -5.13
C ILE A 78 -14.95 28.75 -5.24
N LEU A 79 -15.16 30.07 -5.20
CA LEU A 79 -16.50 30.67 -5.27
C LEU A 79 -17.24 30.37 -6.58
N THR A 80 -16.52 30.29 -7.67
CA THR A 80 -17.11 30.05 -9.00
C THR A 80 -17.27 28.55 -9.31
N SER A 81 -16.41 27.70 -8.77
CA SER A 81 -16.36 26.28 -9.13
C SER A 81 -17.08 25.36 -8.17
N ILE A 82 -17.16 25.71 -6.88
CA ILE A 82 -17.81 24.88 -5.86
C ILE A 82 -19.23 25.39 -5.58
N ASN A 83 -20.23 24.57 -5.90
CA ASN A 83 -21.62 24.90 -5.68
C ASN A 83 -22.41 23.68 -5.12
N ALA A 84 -23.61 23.92 -4.61
CA ALA A 84 -24.46 22.90 -4.02
C ALA A 84 -24.81 21.77 -5.01
N ASP A 85 -24.99 22.10 -6.28
CA ASP A 85 -25.40 21.13 -7.30
C ASP A 85 -24.32 20.04 -7.52
N MET A 86 -23.05 20.40 -7.35
CA MET A 86 -21.95 19.41 -7.42
C MET A 86 -22.08 18.35 -6.33
N PHE A 87 -22.44 18.76 -5.12
CA PHE A 87 -22.66 17.85 -4.00
C PHE A 87 -23.90 17.00 -4.22
N VAL A 88 -25.01 17.59 -4.61
CA VAL A 88 -26.25 16.88 -4.93
C VAL A 88 -25.98 15.84 -6.03
N LYS A 89 -25.34 16.23 -7.13
CA LYS A 89 -25.00 15.32 -8.24
C LYS A 89 -24.07 14.19 -7.80
N ARG A 90 -23.10 14.45 -6.92
CA ARG A 90 -22.13 13.46 -6.46
C ARG A 90 -22.74 12.45 -5.48
N TYR A 91 -23.65 12.92 -4.61
CA TYR A 91 -24.16 12.12 -3.50
C TYR A 91 -25.58 11.59 -3.70
N SER A 92 -26.33 12.06 -4.70
CA SER A 92 -27.72 11.62 -4.98
C SER A 92 -27.83 10.10 -5.22
N ASN A 93 -26.78 9.47 -5.68
CA ASN A 93 -26.76 8.06 -6.13
C ASN A 93 -25.71 7.20 -5.39
N ILE A 94 -25.35 7.61 -4.17
CA ILE A 94 -24.23 6.98 -3.44
C ILE A 94 -24.49 5.51 -3.11
N SER A 95 -25.75 5.15 -2.90
CA SER A 95 -26.17 3.78 -2.57
C SER A 95 -26.22 2.83 -3.76
N GLU A 96 -26.28 3.35 -4.98
CA GLU A 96 -26.39 2.50 -6.17
C GLU A 96 -25.02 2.01 -6.68
N GLY A 97 -23.95 2.76 -6.40
CA GLY A 97 -22.64 2.49 -6.93
C GLY A 97 -22.48 2.68 -8.44
N PRO A 98 -21.29 2.48 -9.02
CA PRO A 98 -21.05 2.58 -10.44
C PRO A 98 -21.70 1.43 -11.21
N LYS A 99 -21.80 1.58 -12.55
CA LYS A 99 -22.42 0.57 -13.43
C LYS A 99 -21.73 -0.79 -13.32
N GLU A 100 -20.42 -0.80 -13.19
CA GLU A 100 -19.59 -2.00 -13.03
C GLU A 100 -19.94 -2.75 -11.75
N TRP A 101 -20.17 -2.04 -10.66
CA TRP A 101 -20.61 -2.62 -9.38
C TRP A 101 -22.01 -3.27 -9.53
N ARG A 102 -22.94 -2.59 -10.17
CA ARG A 102 -24.31 -3.10 -10.39
C ARG A 102 -24.36 -4.27 -11.36
N ALA A 103 -23.38 -4.38 -12.25
CA ALA A 103 -23.28 -5.48 -13.22
C ALA A 103 -22.73 -6.78 -12.62
N ILE A 104 -22.21 -6.75 -11.39
CA ILE A 104 -21.70 -7.95 -10.71
C ILE A 104 -22.88 -8.88 -10.44
N LYS A 105 -22.81 -10.08 -11.05
CA LYS A 105 -23.78 -11.13 -10.77
C LYS A 105 -23.50 -11.75 -9.43
N THR A 106 -24.47 -11.71 -8.55
CA THR A 106 -24.43 -12.37 -7.23
C THR A 106 -25.36 -13.56 -7.22
N ASN A 107 -25.01 -14.59 -6.50
CA ASN A 107 -25.93 -15.69 -6.20
C ASN A 107 -26.74 -15.32 -4.98
N ASP A 108 -28.07 -15.48 -5.05
CA ASP A 108 -29.00 -15.31 -3.92
C ASP A 108 -28.89 -16.53 -2.97
N SER A 109 -27.71 -16.73 -2.42
CA SER A 109 -27.43 -17.80 -1.48
C SER A 109 -27.07 -17.20 -0.11
N ASN A 110 -27.61 -17.78 0.95
CA ASN A 110 -27.28 -17.42 2.33
C ASN A 110 -25.84 -17.84 2.72
N ILE A 111 -25.20 -18.67 1.90
CA ILE A 111 -23.86 -19.20 2.16
C ILE A 111 -22.99 -18.87 0.94
N TYR A 112 -21.79 -18.35 1.20
CA TYR A 112 -20.80 -18.12 0.16
C TYR A 112 -20.29 -19.45 -0.41
N ASN A 113 -20.31 -19.56 -1.74
CA ASN A 113 -19.81 -20.75 -2.43
C ASN A 113 -18.31 -20.60 -2.67
N TRP A 114 -17.51 -21.30 -1.85
CA TRP A 114 -16.05 -21.24 -1.94
C TRP A 114 -15.56 -21.98 -3.18
N ASP A 115 -14.64 -21.35 -3.91
CA ASP A 115 -13.91 -21.96 -5.02
C ASP A 115 -12.49 -22.32 -4.56
N ASP A 116 -12.24 -23.61 -4.38
CA ASP A 116 -10.95 -24.10 -3.90
C ASP A 116 -9.82 -23.90 -4.90
N THR A 117 -10.14 -23.65 -6.18
CA THR A 117 -9.16 -23.34 -7.22
C THR A 117 -8.76 -21.87 -7.25
N SER A 118 -9.53 -20.99 -6.58
CA SER A 118 -9.25 -19.57 -6.54
C SER A 118 -7.92 -19.27 -5.83
N THR A 119 -7.10 -18.44 -6.47
CA THR A 119 -5.87 -17.91 -5.86
C THR A 119 -6.06 -16.50 -5.29
N TYR A 120 -7.28 -15.93 -5.37
CA TYR A 120 -7.62 -14.62 -4.83
C TYR A 120 -8.39 -14.69 -3.51
N VAL A 121 -9.36 -15.61 -3.42
CA VAL A 121 -10.21 -15.75 -2.23
C VAL A 121 -10.23 -17.21 -1.83
N LYS A 122 -9.81 -17.50 -0.60
CA LYS A 122 -9.84 -18.86 -0.05
C LYS A 122 -10.60 -18.90 1.26
N LYS A 123 -11.27 -20.04 1.50
CA LYS A 123 -11.91 -20.30 2.79
C LYS A 123 -10.86 -20.21 3.89
N PRO A 124 -11.03 -19.33 4.89
CA PRO A 124 -10.06 -19.18 5.97
C PRO A 124 -10.17 -20.37 6.95
N PRO A 125 -9.05 -20.84 7.51
CA PRO A 125 -9.05 -22.00 8.42
C PRO A 125 -9.49 -21.67 9.86
N PHE A 126 -9.83 -20.40 10.15
CA PHE A 126 -10.06 -19.95 11.53
C PHE A 126 -11.22 -20.62 12.25
N PHE A 127 -12.16 -21.16 11.49
CA PHE A 127 -13.36 -21.81 12.01
C PHE A 127 -13.34 -23.34 11.86
N GLU A 128 -12.22 -23.90 11.40
CA GLU A 128 -12.05 -25.33 11.31
C GLU A 128 -11.97 -25.92 12.72
N ASN A 129 -12.77 -26.98 12.95
CA ASN A 129 -12.88 -27.66 14.27
C ASN A 129 -13.37 -26.76 15.42
N MET A 130 -14.01 -25.63 15.11
CA MET A 130 -14.64 -24.80 16.13
C MET A 130 -15.86 -25.55 16.74
N THR A 131 -15.94 -25.54 18.05
CA THR A 131 -17.06 -26.14 18.81
C THR A 131 -18.05 -25.05 19.23
N ASP A 132 -19.29 -25.42 19.54
CA ASP A 132 -20.33 -24.49 20.00
C ASP A 132 -19.98 -23.82 21.34
N GLN A 133 -19.11 -24.45 22.13
CA GLN A 133 -18.62 -23.91 23.39
C GLN A 133 -17.15 -23.52 23.23
N PRO A 134 -16.77 -22.30 23.65
CA PRO A 134 -15.37 -21.88 23.58
C PRO A 134 -14.52 -22.76 24.52
N GLU A 135 -13.40 -23.26 24.00
CA GLU A 135 -12.40 -23.91 24.83
C GLU A 135 -11.75 -22.86 25.76
N GLY A 136 -11.58 -23.18 27.02
CA GLY A 136 -10.87 -22.33 27.97
C GLY A 136 -9.39 -22.14 27.60
N PHE A 137 -8.71 -21.20 28.27
CA PHE A 137 -7.29 -20.96 28.04
C PHE A 137 -6.44 -22.20 28.35
N LYS A 138 -5.63 -22.64 27.40
CA LYS A 138 -4.65 -23.71 27.57
C LYS A 138 -3.34 -23.16 28.11
N LYS A 139 -2.66 -23.87 28.99
CA LYS A 139 -1.30 -23.53 29.41
C LYS A 139 -0.37 -23.62 28.19
N ILE A 140 0.46 -22.60 28.02
CA ILE A 140 1.55 -22.60 27.05
C ILE A 140 2.81 -23.04 27.79
N ASN A 141 3.33 -24.22 27.47
CA ASN A 141 4.56 -24.75 28.05
C ASN A 141 5.63 -24.83 26.98
N ASP A 142 6.88 -24.55 27.36
CA ASP A 142 8.09 -24.71 26.54
C ASP A 142 8.05 -23.98 25.18
N ALA A 143 7.26 -22.92 25.05
CA ALA A 143 7.21 -22.11 23.86
C ALA A 143 8.50 -21.28 23.72
N ARG A 144 8.99 -21.16 22.48
CA ARG A 144 10.12 -20.32 22.12
C ARG A 144 9.62 -19.07 21.39
N PRO A 145 10.18 -17.88 21.65
CA PRO A 145 9.82 -16.69 20.89
C PRO A 145 10.29 -16.82 19.43
N LEU A 146 9.39 -16.53 18.50
CA LEU A 146 9.71 -16.44 17.09
C LEU A 146 10.37 -15.11 16.75
N LEU A 147 9.86 -14.03 17.36
CA LEU A 147 10.29 -12.65 17.15
C LEU A 147 10.28 -11.91 18.48
N ILE A 148 11.26 -11.05 18.69
CA ILE A 148 11.27 -10.01 19.70
C ILE A 148 11.48 -8.70 18.97
N LEU A 149 10.49 -7.81 19.03
CA LEU A 149 10.48 -6.56 18.31
C LEU A 149 10.45 -5.40 19.30
N GLY A 150 11.22 -4.36 19.01
CA GLY A 150 11.25 -3.14 19.80
C GLY A 150 10.07 -2.21 19.54
N ASP A 151 10.22 -0.95 19.93
CA ASP A 151 9.22 0.09 19.77
C ASP A 151 8.96 0.45 18.30
N THR A 152 7.84 1.18 18.05
CA THR A 152 7.44 1.72 16.76
C THR A 152 7.15 0.68 15.67
N VAL A 153 6.96 -0.58 16.02
CA VAL A 153 6.50 -1.63 15.10
C VAL A 153 4.99 -1.56 14.96
N THR A 154 4.51 -1.53 13.72
CA THR A 154 3.09 -1.46 13.37
C THR A 154 2.67 -2.66 12.53
N THR A 155 1.38 -2.75 12.23
CA THR A 155 0.85 -3.77 11.30
C THR A 155 1.50 -3.72 9.92
N ASP A 156 2.04 -2.57 9.50
CA ASP A 156 2.74 -2.41 8.22
C ASP A 156 4.09 -3.14 8.17
N HIS A 157 4.66 -3.41 9.32
CA HIS A 157 5.88 -4.23 9.43
C HIS A 157 5.56 -5.74 9.44
N ILE A 158 4.39 -6.10 9.96
CA ILE A 158 3.98 -7.51 10.17
C ILE A 158 3.23 -8.04 8.95
N SER A 159 2.22 -7.30 8.47
CA SER A 159 1.42 -7.69 7.31
C SER A 159 2.16 -7.40 6.01
N PRO A 160 2.10 -8.31 5.03
CA PRO A 160 2.75 -8.07 3.75
C PRO A 160 2.03 -6.98 2.96
N ALA A 161 2.83 -6.19 2.24
CA ALA A 161 2.36 -5.13 1.36
C ALA A 161 3.20 -5.06 0.07
N GLY A 162 2.71 -4.33 -0.92
CA GLY A 162 3.41 -4.14 -2.19
C GLY A 162 3.30 -5.34 -3.13
N SER A 163 4.15 -5.36 -4.14
CA SER A 163 4.19 -6.38 -5.19
C SER A 163 4.81 -7.68 -4.68
N ILE A 164 4.23 -8.80 -5.12
CA ILE A 164 4.71 -10.13 -4.77
C ILE A 164 5.92 -10.48 -5.64
N GLN A 165 7.04 -10.78 -5.01
CA GLN A 165 8.28 -11.13 -5.70
C GLN A 165 8.28 -12.59 -6.13
N LYS A 166 8.87 -12.88 -7.31
CA LYS A 166 8.97 -14.24 -7.82
C LYS A 166 9.79 -15.14 -6.88
N ASN A 167 10.91 -14.62 -6.41
CA ASN A 167 11.82 -15.35 -5.52
C ASN A 167 11.40 -15.11 -4.06
N SER A 168 10.24 -15.64 -3.69
CA SER A 168 9.69 -15.56 -2.33
C SER A 168 8.79 -16.77 -2.07
N PRO A 169 8.54 -17.13 -0.81
CA PRO A 169 7.60 -18.21 -0.49
C PRO A 169 6.20 -18.04 -1.11
N THR A 170 5.77 -16.79 -1.30
CA THR A 170 4.51 -16.49 -1.99
C THR A 170 4.63 -16.69 -3.49
N GLY A 171 5.78 -16.34 -4.08
CA GLY A 171 6.06 -16.57 -5.48
C GLY A 171 6.06 -18.06 -5.81
N ASP A 172 6.71 -18.88 -4.97
CA ASP A 172 6.73 -20.34 -5.10
C ASP A 172 5.31 -20.92 -5.05
N TYR A 173 4.51 -20.49 -4.08
CA TYR A 173 3.11 -20.86 -3.97
C TYR A 173 2.31 -20.57 -5.26
N PHE A 174 2.53 -19.41 -5.89
CA PHE A 174 1.86 -19.09 -7.14
C PHE A 174 2.36 -19.93 -8.32
N MET A 175 3.64 -20.19 -8.39
CA MET A 175 4.19 -21.07 -9.44
C MET A 175 3.65 -22.48 -9.33
N GLU A 176 3.50 -23.03 -8.12
CA GLU A 176 2.85 -24.32 -7.86
C GLU A 176 1.39 -24.34 -8.31
N HIS A 177 0.69 -23.21 -8.18
CA HIS A 177 -0.68 -23.03 -8.66
C HIS A 177 -0.78 -22.57 -10.12
N GLN A 178 0.31 -22.64 -10.89
CA GLN A 178 0.38 -22.29 -12.32
C GLN A 178 0.02 -20.82 -12.62
N VAL A 179 0.12 -19.93 -11.64
CA VAL A 179 -0.05 -18.49 -11.84
C VAL A 179 1.25 -17.91 -12.40
N GLN A 180 1.18 -17.23 -13.54
CA GLN A 180 2.35 -16.60 -14.14
C GLN A 180 2.80 -15.36 -13.37
N GLN A 181 4.08 -15.04 -13.37
CA GLN A 181 4.63 -13.90 -12.62
C GLN A 181 3.94 -12.56 -12.94
N LYS A 182 3.55 -12.34 -14.20
CA LYS A 182 2.82 -11.13 -14.61
C LYS A 182 1.45 -11.00 -13.94
N ASP A 183 0.88 -12.11 -13.46
CA ASP A 183 -0.46 -12.22 -12.88
C ASP A 183 -0.41 -12.33 -11.33
N PHE A 184 0.78 -12.25 -10.71
CA PHE A 184 0.94 -12.32 -9.26
C PHE A 184 0.17 -11.21 -8.54
N ASN A 185 0.21 -9.99 -9.11
CA ASN A 185 -0.40 -8.81 -8.53
C ASN A 185 0.28 -8.42 -7.20
N SER A 186 -0.46 -7.79 -6.28
CA SER A 186 0.04 -7.35 -4.99
C SER A 186 -0.57 -8.12 -3.84
N TYR A 187 0.08 -8.09 -2.66
CA TYR A 187 -0.48 -8.64 -1.43
C TYR A 187 -1.85 -8.03 -1.10
N GLY A 188 -2.02 -6.72 -1.33
CA GLY A 188 -3.29 -6.05 -1.12
C GLY A 188 -4.43 -6.60 -2.00
N ALA A 189 -4.14 -6.92 -3.27
CA ALA A 189 -5.12 -7.54 -4.17
C ALA A 189 -5.43 -9.00 -3.80
N ARG A 190 -4.50 -9.69 -3.15
CA ARG A 190 -4.60 -11.11 -2.75
C ARG A 190 -4.97 -11.31 -1.28
N ARG A 191 -5.28 -10.25 -0.54
CA ARG A 191 -5.52 -10.32 0.92
C ARG A 191 -6.67 -11.24 1.34
N GLY A 192 -7.57 -11.60 0.45
CA GLY A 192 -8.61 -12.61 0.66
C GLY A 192 -8.11 -14.06 0.63
N ASN A 193 -6.82 -14.27 0.37
CA ASN A 193 -6.17 -15.57 0.37
C ASN A 193 -5.17 -15.66 1.52
N HIS A 194 -5.53 -16.36 2.60
CA HIS A 194 -4.69 -16.52 3.78
C HIS A 194 -3.36 -17.25 3.48
N GLU A 195 -3.33 -18.13 2.48
CA GLU A 195 -2.12 -18.83 2.06
C GLU A 195 -1.07 -17.85 1.50
N VAL A 196 -1.52 -16.83 0.77
CA VAL A 196 -0.67 -15.74 0.28
C VAL A 196 -0.20 -14.87 1.44
N MET A 197 -1.13 -14.45 2.31
CA MET A 197 -0.83 -13.51 3.40
C MET A 197 0.14 -14.10 4.43
N LYS A 198 -0.04 -15.36 4.84
CA LYS A 198 0.86 -15.99 5.81
C LYS A 198 2.29 -16.17 5.29
N ARG A 199 2.47 -16.36 3.98
CA ARG A 199 3.80 -16.49 3.36
C ARG A 199 4.52 -15.17 3.22
N GLY A 200 3.79 -14.06 3.22
CA GLY A 200 4.36 -12.71 3.20
C GLY A 200 4.47 -12.06 4.58
N ALA A 201 3.87 -12.66 5.63
CA ALA A 201 3.94 -12.12 6.97
C ALA A 201 5.40 -12.01 7.43
N PHE A 202 5.74 -10.89 8.11
CA PHE A 202 7.09 -10.54 8.55
C PHE A 202 8.12 -10.40 7.42
N GLY A 203 7.68 -10.31 6.17
CA GLY A 203 8.56 -10.11 5.00
C GLY A 203 9.05 -8.67 4.80
N ASN A 204 8.72 -7.74 5.69
CA ASN A 204 9.20 -6.37 5.60
C ASN A 204 10.71 -6.29 5.82
N ILE A 205 11.43 -5.70 4.86
CA ILE A 205 12.88 -5.59 4.87
C ILE A 205 13.46 -4.73 6.00
N ARG A 206 12.62 -3.95 6.68
CA ARG A 206 13.01 -3.04 7.78
C ARG A 206 12.73 -3.61 9.17
N ILE A 207 12.20 -4.82 9.26
CA ILE A 207 12.01 -5.49 10.55
C ILE A 207 13.38 -5.72 11.19
N ARG A 208 13.46 -5.39 12.47
CA ARG A 208 14.62 -5.70 13.32
C ARG A 208 14.17 -6.64 14.42
N ASN A 209 14.62 -7.88 14.30
CA ASN A 209 14.36 -8.89 15.31
C ASN A 209 15.51 -8.92 16.30
N GLU A 210 15.26 -8.58 17.55
CA GLU A 210 16.28 -8.52 18.63
C GLU A 210 16.96 -9.88 18.90
N ILE A 211 16.35 -10.97 18.45
CA ILE A 211 16.97 -12.32 18.51
C ILE A 211 18.16 -12.43 17.55
N VAL A 212 18.17 -11.64 16.47
CA VAL A 212 19.21 -11.61 15.41
C VAL A 212 19.58 -10.17 15.09
N PRO A 213 20.15 -9.42 16.04
CA PRO A 213 20.32 -7.96 15.96
C PRO A 213 21.22 -7.51 14.81
N GLU A 214 22.07 -8.39 14.28
CA GLU A 214 22.98 -8.13 13.16
C GLU A 214 22.31 -8.20 11.79
N THR A 215 21.03 -8.56 11.72
CA THR A 215 20.28 -8.67 10.45
C THR A 215 19.04 -7.79 10.44
N GLU A 216 18.69 -7.26 9.26
CA GLU A 216 17.41 -6.61 9.01
C GLU A 216 16.55 -7.52 8.10
N GLY A 217 15.24 -7.40 8.23
CA GLY A 217 14.28 -8.21 7.47
C GLY A 217 13.69 -9.36 8.29
N GLY A 218 12.97 -10.23 7.61
CA GLY A 218 12.22 -11.35 8.21
C GLY A 218 13.06 -12.55 8.60
N PHE A 219 14.14 -12.34 9.34
CA PHE A 219 15.04 -13.39 9.81
C PHE A 219 14.83 -13.70 11.28
N THR A 220 15.05 -14.96 11.66
CA THR A 220 15.03 -15.43 13.05
C THR A 220 15.99 -16.60 13.25
N LYS A 221 16.17 -17.03 14.51
CA LYS A 221 16.91 -18.22 14.88
C LYS A 221 15.96 -19.35 15.26
N ILE A 222 16.34 -20.58 14.91
CA ILE A 222 15.72 -21.79 15.44
C ILE A 222 16.48 -22.15 16.70
N TYR A 223 15.79 -22.32 17.79
CA TYR A 223 16.35 -22.83 19.03
C TYR A 223 16.22 -24.35 19.05
N PRO A 224 17.23 -25.07 19.56
CA PRO A 224 17.19 -26.52 19.69
C PRO A 224 16.12 -26.97 20.68
#